data_423b17c5fde16de632ba0956fb1d63a6
#
_entry.id   423b17c5fde16de632ba0956fb1d63a6
#
_cell.length_a   1.000
_cell.length_b   1.000
_cell.length_c   1.000
_cell.angle_alpha   90.00
_cell.angle_beta   90.00
_cell.angle_gamma   90.00
#
_symmetry.space_group_name_H-M   'P 1'
#
loop_
_entity.id
_entity.type
_entity.pdbx_description
1 polymer ?
#
loop_
_entity_poly.entity_id
_entity_poly.type
_entity_poly.pdbx_seq_one_letter_code
_entity_poly.pdbx_strand_id
1 'polypeptide(L)'
;MTPDALTAAVTGFLAGARDKARGGLTVSEFGSLTVELIRLAVTGLDTINGMDGPTKKAWAMSCVGSLFDSVADSCVPLAAKPVWWVIRPAVRSLVMAAAGGALEQILKLTRVAAPEPAA
;
A
#
# COMPACT_ATOMS: atom_id res chain seq x y z
N MET A 1 -5.09 7.50 -17.41
CA MET A 1 -5.33 8.09 -16.06
C MET A 1 -4.34 9.21 -15.81
N THR A 2 -4.77 10.31 -15.27
CA THR A 2 -3.86 11.40 -14.88
C THR A 2 -3.36 11.18 -13.46
N PRO A 3 -2.21 11.79 -13.06
CA PRO A 3 -1.76 11.75 -11.66
C PRO A 3 -2.82 12.25 -10.67
N ASP A 4 -3.55 13.30 -11.03
CA ASP A 4 -4.62 13.85 -10.17
C ASP A 4 -5.77 12.85 -10.00
N ALA A 5 -6.16 12.16 -11.05
CA ALA A 5 -7.20 11.13 -11.00
C ALA A 5 -6.77 9.95 -10.13
N LEU A 6 -5.51 9.54 -10.21
CA LEU A 6 -4.95 8.47 -9.38
C LEU A 6 -4.90 8.89 -7.91
N THR A 7 -4.46 10.10 -7.62
CA THR A 7 -4.47 10.66 -6.26
C THR A 7 -5.88 10.69 -5.69
N ALA A 8 -6.88 11.09 -6.47
CA ALA A 8 -8.27 11.09 -6.05
C ALA A 8 -8.76 9.67 -5.75
N ALA A 9 -8.41 8.70 -6.59
CA ALA A 9 -8.79 7.29 -6.38
C ALA A 9 -8.18 6.72 -5.09
N VAL A 10 -6.90 7.01 -4.83
CA VAL A 10 -6.22 6.60 -3.60
C VAL A 10 -6.83 7.27 -2.38
N THR A 11 -7.12 8.57 -2.46
CA THR A 11 -7.77 9.30 -1.37
C THR A 11 -9.12 8.70 -1.03
N GLY A 12 -9.92 8.35 -2.05
CA GLY A 12 -11.21 7.68 -1.86
C GLY A 12 -11.06 6.30 -1.24
N PHE A 13 -10.05 5.54 -1.67
CA PHE A 13 -9.74 4.23 -1.08
C PHE A 13 -9.39 4.35 0.40
N LEU A 14 -8.54 5.31 0.76
CA LEU A 14 -8.14 5.54 2.15
C LEU A 14 -9.34 5.96 3.03
N ALA A 15 -10.22 6.79 2.50
CA ALA A 15 -11.45 7.18 3.21
C ALA A 15 -12.34 5.95 3.48
N GLY A 16 -12.52 5.08 2.50
CA GLY A 16 -13.27 3.83 2.66
C GLY A 16 -12.62 2.88 3.65
N ALA A 17 -11.29 2.80 3.66
CA ALA A 17 -10.55 2.00 4.63
C ALA A 17 -10.75 2.51 6.06
N ARG A 18 -10.73 3.82 6.26
CA ARG A 18 -11.01 4.43 7.56
C ARG A 18 -12.42 4.12 8.04
N ASP A 19 -13.41 4.14 7.15
CA ASP A 19 -14.79 3.79 7.49
C ASP A 19 -14.90 2.34 7.93
N LYS A 20 -14.25 1.42 7.23
CA LYS A 20 -14.17 0.01 7.64
C LYS A 20 -13.50 -0.14 9.01
N ALA A 21 -12.48 0.65 9.29
CA ALA A 21 -11.70 0.58 10.51
C ALA A 21 -12.45 1.10 11.75
N ARG A 22 -13.52 1.86 11.59
CA ARG A 22 -14.30 2.41 12.72
C ARG A 22 -14.86 1.35 13.65
N GLY A 23 -15.26 0.20 13.11
CA GLY A 23 -15.77 -0.92 13.89
C GLY A 23 -14.69 -1.90 14.35
N GLY A 24 -13.42 -1.57 14.15
CA GLY A 24 -12.29 -2.45 14.35
C GLY A 24 -11.88 -3.10 13.03
N LEU A 25 -10.63 -3.44 12.92
CA LEU A 25 -10.06 -4.02 11.71
C LEU A 25 -9.16 -5.19 12.12
N THR A 26 -9.34 -6.35 11.49
CA THR A 26 -8.45 -7.49 11.72
C THR A 26 -7.16 -7.32 10.92
N VAL A 27 -6.10 -8.00 11.34
CA VAL A 27 -4.83 -8.02 10.61
C VAL A 27 -5.02 -8.56 9.19
N SER A 28 -5.86 -9.58 9.04
CA SER A 28 -6.21 -10.15 7.73
C SER A 28 -6.89 -9.12 6.84
N GLU A 29 -7.84 -8.36 7.37
CA GLU A 29 -8.51 -7.29 6.64
C GLU A 29 -7.54 -6.17 6.26
N PHE A 30 -6.63 -5.80 7.16
CA PHE A 30 -5.57 -4.84 6.87
C PHE A 30 -4.69 -5.32 5.72
N GLY A 31 -4.29 -6.60 5.74
CA GLY A 31 -3.49 -7.21 4.67
C GLY A 31 -4.21 -7.16 3.32
N SER A 32 -5.51 -7.47 3.31
CA SER A 32 -6.33 -7.40 2.09
C SER A 32 -6.42 -5.99 1.55
N LEU A 33 -6.62 -4.99 2.43
CA LEU A 33 -6.64 -3.59 2.04
C LEU A 33 -5.30 -3.15 1.46
N THR A 34 -4.20 -3.60 2.04
CA THR A 34 -2.86 -3.29 1.54
C THR A 34 -2.66 -3.82 0.12
N VAL A 35 -3.05 -5.07 -0.13
CA VAL A 35 -2.94 -5.69 -1.47
C VAL A 35 -3.83 -4.95 -2.47
N GLU A 36 -5.06 -4.62 -2.11
CA GLU A 36 -5.96 -3.87 -2.98
C GLU A 36 -5.38 -2.49 -3.33
N LEU A 37 -4.81 -1.81 -2.34
CA LEU A 37 -4.19 -0.49 -2.55
C LEU A 37 -2.97 -0.59 -3.48
N ILE A 38 -2.12 -1.60 -3.29
CA ILE A 38 -0.96 -1.83 -4.16
C ILE A 38 -1.43 -2.06 -5.60
N ARG A 39 -2.45 -2.88 -5.80
CA ARG A 39 -3.01 -3.13 -7.13
C ARG A 39 -3.56 -1.87 -7.77
N LEU A 40 -4.29 -1.08 -7.01
CA LEU A 40 -4.82 0.21 -7.48
C LEU A 40 -3.69 1.14 -7.92
N ALA A 41 -2.66 1.26 -7.07
CA ALA A 41 -1.52 2.12 -7.34
C ALA A 41 -0.74 1.67 -8.57
N VAL A 42 -0.40 0.38 -8.67
CA VAL A 42 0.36 -0.16 -9.81
C VAL A 42 -0.42 -0.03 -11.10
N THR A 43 -1.70 -0.39 -11.09
CA THR A 43 -2.56 -0.29 -12.27
C THR A 43 -2.67 1.16 -12.76
N GLY A 44 -2.86 2.09 -11.83
CA GLY A 44 -2.95 3.50 -12.16
C GLY A 44 -1.62 4.08 -12.66
N LEU A 45 -0.52 3.74 -12.01
CA LEU A 45 0.80 4.22 -12.38
C LEU A 45 1.25 3.72 -13.75
N ASP A 46 0.85 2.52 -14.14
CA ASP A 46 1.15 1.96 -15.47
C ASP A 46 0.48 2.76 -16.61
N THR A 47 -0.56 3.52 -16.31
CA THR A 47 -1.23 4.38 -17.29
C THR A 47 -0.62 5.77 -17.38
N ILE A 48 0.32 6.13 -16.48
CA ILE A 48 0.97 7.43 -16.46
C ILE A 48 2.28 7.35 -17.24
N ASN A 49 2.37 8.15 -18.30
CA ASN A 49 3.57 8.22 -19.11
C ASN A 49 4.65 9.08 -18.43
N GLY A 50 5.90 8.73 -18.66
CA GLY A 50 7.04 9.54 -18.22
C GLY A 50 7.49 9.29 -16.79
N MET A 51 6.88 8.35 -16.09
CA MET A 51 7.29 7.99 -14.74
C MET A 51 8.14 6.70 -14.78
N ASP A 52 9.35 6.73 -14.23
CA ASP A 52 10.23 5.57 -14.20
C ASP A 52 9.82 4.56 -13.10
N GLY A 53 10.41 3.37 -13.13
CA GLY A 53 10.13 2.30 -12.17
C GLY A 53 10.40 2.70 -10.73
N PRO A 54 11.59 3.24 -10.39
CA PRO A 54 11.88 3.69 -9.03
C PRO A 54 10.90 4.73 -8.50
N THR A 55 10.48 5.69 -9.33
CA THR A 55 9.51 6.72 -8.95
C THR A 55 8.14 6.09 -8.71
N LYS A 56 7.70 5.16 -9.57
CA LYS A 56 6.45 4.42 -9.39
C LYS A 56 6.44 3.64 -8.08
N LYS A 57 7.55 2.95 -7.79
CA LYS A 57 7.69 2.20 -6.53
C LYS A 57 7.60 3.13 -5.33
N ALA A 58 8.31 4.25 -5.33
CA ALA A 58 8.29 5.21 -4.25
C ALA A 58 6.89 5.77 -4.02
N TRP A 59 6.16 6.07 -5.10
CA TRP A 59 4.79 6.55 -5.02
C TRP A 59 3.86 5.51 -4.39
N ALA A 60 3.94 4.25 -4.85
CA ALA A 60 3.14 3.16 -4.32
C ALA A 60 3.46 2.89 -2.84
N MET A 61 4.73 2.92 -2.46
CA MET A 61 5.16 2.75 -1.07
C MET A 61 4.63 3.88 -0.17
N SER A 62 4.60 5.09 -0.68
CA SER A 62 4.00 6.23 0.03
C SER A 62 2.50 5.99 0.30
N CYS A 63 1.78 5.39 -0.65
CA CYS A 63 0.38 5.03 -0.46
C CYS A 63 0.21 3.99 0.65
N VAL A 64 1.07 2.97 0.69
CA VAL A 64 1.04 1.94 1.74
C VAL A 64 1.31 2.57 3.11
N GLY A 65 2.30 3.46 3.20
CA GLY A 65 2.58 4.21 4.42
C GLY A 65 1.38 5.02 4.90
N SER A 66 0.68 5.67 3.99
CA SER A 66 -0.54 6.44 4.30
C SER A 66 -1.66 5.53 4.80
N LEU A 67 -1.83 4.33 4.21
CA LEU A 67 -2.80 3.36 4.69
C LEU A 67 -2.46 2.91 6.11
N PHE A 68 -1.21 2.56 6.35
CA PHE A 68 -0.76 2.17 7.69
C PHE A 68 -1.06 3.26 8.71
N ASP A 69 -0.63 4.48 8.43
CA ASP A 69 -0.82 5.61 9.34
C ASP A 69 -2.30 5.93 9.58
N SER A 70 -3.15 5.63 8.60
CA SER A 70 -4.58 5.91 8.71
C SER A 70 -5.36 4.86 9.50
N VAL A 71 -5.00 3.58 9.39
CA VAL A 71 -5.87 2.50 9.89
C VAL A 71 -5.19 1.44 10.78
N ALA A 72 -3.85 1.38 10.81
CA ALA A 72 -3.17 0.31 11.56
C ALA A 72 -3.51 0.30 13.05
N ASP A 73 -3.70 1.46 13.64
CA ASP A 73 -4.05 1.58 15.06
C ASP A 73 -5.40 0.92 15.38
N SER A 74 -6.29 0.80 14.40
CA SER A 74 -7.59 0.15 14.54
C SER A 74 -7.49 -1.37 14.64
N CYS A 75 -6.34 -1.96 14.29
CA CYS A 75 -6.09 -3.38 14.43
C CYS A 75 -5.70 -3.78 15.86
N VAL A 76 -5.44 -2.81 16.73
CA VAL A 76 -4.88 -3.03 18.06
C VAL A 76 -5.95 -2.80 19.12
N PRO A 77 -6.21 -3.81 20.01
CA PRO A 77 -7.13 -3.63 21.12
C PRO A 77 -6.69 -2.50 22.05
N LEU A 78 -7.63 -1.84 22.70
CA LEU A 78 -7.34 -0.73 23.61
C LEU A 78 -6.36 -1.14 24.71
N ALA A 79 -6.48 -2.35 25.25
CA ALA A 79 -5.59 -2.86 26.29
C ALA A 79 -4.14 -2.99 25.84
N ALA A 80 -3.89 -3.18 24.55
CA ALA A 80 -2.55 -3.32 23.97
C ALA A 80 -1.98 -2.00 23.45
N LYS A 81 -2.71 -0.89 23.50
CA LYS A 81 -2.26 0.41 22.96
C LYS A 81 -0.93 0.88 23.55
N PRO A 82 -0.67 0.80 24.86
CA PRO A 82 0.63 1.24 25.39
C PRO A 82 1.82 0.49 24.77
N VAL A 83 1.70 -0.83 24.61
CA VAL A 83 2.74 -1.65 23.96
C VAL A 83 2.82 -1.30 22.48
N TRP A 84 1.66 -1.11 21.83
CA TRP A 84 1.59 -0.75 20.42
C TRP A 84 2.37 0.53 20.11
N TRP A 85 2.19 1.58 20.91
CA TRP A 85 2.89 2.83 20.68
C TRP A 85 4.41 2.69 20.76
N VAL A 86 4.92 1.75 21.56
CA VAL A 86 6.35 1.46 21.65
C VAL A 86 6.86 0.73 20.40
N ILE A 87 6.11 -0.28 19.94
CA ILE A 87 6.54 -1.13 18.82
C ILE A 87 6.08 -0.65 17.44
N ARG A 88 5.18 0.33 17.39
CA ARG A 88 4.58 0.83 16.14
C ARG A 88 5.62 1.17 15.05
N PRO A 89 6.72 1.89 15.34
CA PRO A 89 7.72 2.18 14.32
C PRO A 89 8.36 0.93 13.74
N ALA A 90 8.64 -0.09 14.56
CA ALA A 90 9.19 -1.35 14.10
C ALA A 90 8.21 -2.13 13.23
N VAL A 91 6.94 -2.17 13.62
CA VAL A 91 5.87 -2.82 12.86
C VAL A 91 5.68 -2.09 11.51
N ARG A 92 5.71 -0.77 11.53
CA ARG A 92 5.61 0.01 10.29
C ARG A 92 6.75 -0.33 9.33
N SER A 93 7.96 -0.44 9.83
CA SER A 93 9.13 -0.83 9.02
C SER A 93 8.96 -2.22 8.42
N LEU A 94 8.42 -3.18 9.20
CA LEU A 94 8.15 -4.54 8.71
C LEU A 94 7.06 -4.55 7.63
N VAL A 95 5.99 -3.79 7.82
CA VAL A 95 4.91 -3.67 6.84
C VAL A 95 5.45 -3.05 5.55
N MET A 96 6.25 -2.00 5.66
CA MET A 96 6.84 -1.34 4.50
C MET A 96 7.80 -2.27 3.75
N ALA A 97 8.60 -3.05 4.46
CA ALA A 97 9.50 -4.03 3.86
C ALA A 97 8.72 -5.13 3.13
N ALA A 98 7.67 -5.65 3.75
CA ALA A 98 6.80 -6.66 3.15
C ALA A 98 6.07 -6.11 1.91
N ALA A 99 5.56 -4.89 1.99
CA ALA A 99 4.90 -4.23 0.87
C ALA A 99 5.89 -3.97 -0.27
N GLY A 100 7.12 -3.57 0.02
CA GLY A 100 8.16 -3.39 -0.97
C GLY A 100 8.49 -4.69 -1.70
N GLY A 101 8.60 -5.80 -0.98
CA GLY A 101 8.80 -7.12 -1.58
C GLY A 101 7.63 -7.55 -2.45
N ALA A 102 6.40 -7.37 -1.96
CA ALA A 102 5.19 -7.69 -2.71
C ALA A 102 5.09 -6.84 -3.99
N LEU A 103 5.40 -5.56 -3.88
CA LEU A 103 5.38 -4.64 -5.02
C LEU A 103 6.40 -5.04 -6.08
N GLU A 104 7.60 -5.44 -5.69
CA GLU A 104 8.62 -5.94 -6.62
C GLU A 104 8.18 -7.22 -7.32
N GLN A 105 7.51 -8.12 -6.63
CA GLN A 105 6.97 -9.34 -7.24
C GLN A 105 5.90 -8.99 -8.27
N ILE A 106 5.01 -8.06 -7.97
CA ILE A 106 3.98 -7.61 -8.91
C ILE A 106 4.63 -6.96 -10.13
N LEU A 107 5.63 -6.11 -9.93
CA LEU A 107 6.36 -5.48 -11.04
C LEU A 107 7.12 -6.51 -11.89
N LYS A 108 7.71 -7.52 -11.27
CA LYS A 108 8.37 -8.62 -11.98
C LYS A 108 7.38 -9.40 -12.83
N LEU A 109 6.22 -9.73 -12.30
CA LEU A 109 5.17 -10.43 -13.03
C LEU A 109 4.71 -9.62 -14.24
N THR A 110 4.58 -8.31 -14.07
CA THR A 110 4.23 -7.39 -15.16
C THR A 110 5.33 -7.37 -16.22
N ARG A 111 6.60 -7.37 -15.80
CA ARG A 111 7.75 -7.39 -16.72
C ARG A 111 7.88 -8.73 -17.45
N VAL A 112 7.58 -9.84 -16.77
CA VAL A 112 7.61 -11.18 -17.38
C VAL A 112 6.51 -11.33 -18.42
N ALA A 113 5.37 -10.67 -18.22
CA ALA A 113 4.29 -10.62 -19.20
C ALA A 113 4.68 -9.83 -20.45
N ALA A 114 5.62 -8.89 -20.34
CA ALA A 114 6.21 -8.18 -21.47
C ALA A 114 7.44 -8.96 -21.94
N PRO A 115 7.65 -9.17 -23.26
CA PRO A 115 8.84 -9.87 -23.72
C PRO A 115 10.08 -9.09 -23.31
N GLU A 116 10.86 -9.67 -22.41
CA GLU A 116 12.16 -9.12 -22.08
C GLU A 116 13.14 -9.51 -23.16
N PRO A 117 13.99 -8.55 -23.62
CA PRO A 117 15.12 -8.95 -24.44
C PRO A 117 15.97 -9.89 -23.62
N ALA A 118 16.28 -11.04 -24.18
CA ALA A 118 17.15 -12.00 -23.55
C ALA A 118 18.47 -11.32 -23.18
N ALA A 119 18.75 -11.30 -21.91
CA ALA A 119 20.02 -10.78 -21.43
C ALA A 119 21.13 -11.76 -21.77
#